data_4b426102d251e3f573d65a977db636c0
#
_entry.id   4b426102d251e3f573d65a977db636c0
#
_cell.length_a   1.000
_cell.length_b   1.000
_cell.length_c   1.000
_cell.angle_alpha   90.00
_cell.angle_beta   90.00
_cell.angle_gamma   90.00
#
_symmetry.space_group_name_H-M   'P 1'
#
loop_
_entity.id
_entity.type
_entity.pdbx_description
1 polymer ?
#
loop_
_entity_poly.entity_id
_entity_poly.type
_entity_poly.pdbx_seq_one_letter_code
_entity_poly.pdbx_strand_id
1 'polypeptide(L)'
;MEYLQKYIRQNIKIFACNSDKTPATPKGFYNASVDQEIVEKQFHDPEKMLIGMPTGNGNNIVVIDIDVGKPMENDHGEKILDSSGNEIIDPRTVNEILDELKELGPIPNTCQVETPSGGRHLYFKVPFTKINSGRRYFDKTLPIDIRANGGYVIVPDGKSDYIVYDD
;
A
#
# COMPACT_ATOMS: atom_id res chain seq x y z
N MET A 1 -17.05 -7.07 13.98
CA MET A 1 -15.67 -6.87 13.50
C MET A 1 -15.13 -8.12 12.76
N GLU A 2 -15.97 -8.68 11.90
CA GLU A 2 -15.68 -9.93 11.16
C GLU A 2 -14.45 -9.78 10.22
N TYR A 3 -14.27 -8.62 9.61
CA TYR A 3 -13.14 -8.31 8.74
C TYR A 3 -11.77 -8.34 9.44
N LEU A 4 -11.68 -7.98 10.74
CA LEU A 4 -10.42 -8.12 11.51
C LEU A 4 -10.07 -9.61 11.68
N GLN A 5 -11.08 -10.44 11.94
CA GLN A 5 -10.91 -11.86 12.12
C GLN A 5 -10.35 -12.56 10.88
N LYS A 6 -10.67 -12.07 9.67
CA LYS A 6 -10.13 -12.60 8.41
C LYS A 6 -8.60 -12.55 8.40
N TYR A 7 -8.01 -11.42 8.82
CA TYR A 7 -6.55 -11.25 8.86
C TYR A 7 -5.91 -12.05 10.00
N ILE A 8 -6.51 -12.01 11.20
CA ILE A 8 -6.04 -12.75 12.38
C ILE A 8 -5.96 -14.26 12.09
N ARG A 9 -7.03 -14.84 11.51
CA ARG A 9 -7.08 -16.27 11.15
C ARG A 9 -6.03 -16.67 10.10
N GLN A 10 -5.63 -15.75 9.25
CA GLN A 10 -4.55 -15.96 8.28
C GLN A 10 -3.15 -15.68 8.84
N ASN A 11 -3.03 -15.41 10.14
CA ASN A 11 -1.79 -15.03 10.81
C ASN A 11 -1.14 -13.79 10.22
N ILE A 12 -1.95 -12.84 9.75
CA ILE A 12 -1.52 -11.54 9.22
C ILE A 12 -1.63 -10.51 10.33
N LYS A 13 -0.51 -9.94 10.75
CA LYS A 13 -0.48 -8.87 11.75
C LYS A 13 -1.11 -7.61 11.18
N ILE A 14 -2.02 -7.02 11.94
CA ILE A 14 -2.71 -5.79 11.59
C ILE A 14 -2.69 -4.80 12.75
N PHE A 15 -2.94 -3.54 12.45
CA PHE A 15 -3.05 -2.47 13.44
C PHE A 15 -4.05 -1.42 12.97
N ALA A 16 -4.53 -0.59 13.91
CA ALA A 16 -5.48 0.46 13.60
C ALA A 16 -4.79 1.69 12.99
N CYS A 17 -5.40 2.21 11.91
CA CYS A 17 -5.06 3.49 11.31
C CYS A 17 -6.24 4.45 11.38
N ASN A 18 -5.94 5.74 11.45
CA ASN A 18 -6.91 6.81 11.28
C ASN A 18 -7.41 6.88 9.82
N SER A 19 -8.48 7.65 9.58
CA SER A 19 -9.03 7.87 8.24
C SER A 19 -8.05 8.54 7.26
N ASP A 20 -7.06 9.28 7.77
CA ASP A 20 -5.97 9.87 6.99
C ASP A 20 -4.81 8.89 6.72
N LYS A 21 -5.01 7.61 7.03
CA LYS A 21 -4.07 6.49 6.90
C LYS A 21 -2.90 6.51 7.88
N THR A 22 -2.80 7.50 8.77
CA THR A 22 -1.76 7.51 9.81
C THR A 22 -2.01 6.45 10.88
N PRO A 23 -0.97 5.84 11.48
CA PRO A 23 -1.16 4.88 12.56
C PRO A 23 -1.89 5.50 13.77
N ALA A 24 -2.92 4.81 14.27
CA ALA A 24 -3.66 5.19 15.47
C ALA A 24 -3.10 4.53 16.75
N THR A 25 -1.90 4.02 16.69
CA THR A 25 -1.23 3.27 17.77
C THR A 25 0.04 3.99 18.22
N PRO A 26 0.42 3.91 19.52
CA PRO A 26 1.54 4.69 20.07
C PRO A 26 2.90 4.46 19.43
N LYS A 27 3.15 3.23 18.92
CA LYS A 27 4.40 2.87 18.25
C LYS A 27 4.21 2.64 16.74
N GLY A 28 3.17 3.22 16.16
CA GLY A 28 2.86 3.03 14.74
C GLY A 28 2.66 1.55 14.39
N PHE A 29 3.08 1.13 13.22
CA PHE A 29 2.91 -0.24 12.74
C PHE A 29 3.66 -1.32 13.57
N TYR A 30 4.57 -0.91 14.48
CA TYR A 30 5.21 -1.85 15.42
C TYR A 30 4.24 -2.42 16.46
N ASN A 31 3.06 -1.82 16.64
CA ASN A 31 2.00 -2.36 17.48
C ASN A 31 1.10 -3.39 16.77
N ALA A 32 1.41 -3.73 15.51
CA ALA A 32 0.63 -4.73 14.78
C ALA A 32 0.67 -6.10 15.46
N SER A 33 -0.47 -6.76 15.52
CA SER A 33 -0.64 -8.04 16.22
C SER A 33 -1.57 -8.97 15.44
N VAL A 34 -1.51 -10.26 15.77
CA VAL A 34 -2.51 -11.28 15.47
C VAL A 34 -3.32 -11.68 16.69
N ASP A 35 -2.98 -11.14 17.85
CA ASP A 35 -3.75 -11.35 19.08
C ASP A 35 -5.05 -10.54 19.03
N GLN A 36 -6.17 -11.25 19.14
CA GLN A 36 -7.51 -10.66 19.01
C GLN A 36 -7.75 -9.54 20.02
N GLU A 37 -7.39 -9.73 21.30
CA GLU A 37 -7.66 -8.74 22.34
C GLU A 37 -6.81 -7.47 22.11
N ILE A 38 -5.56 -7.64 21.67
CA ILE A 38 -4.66 -6.52 21.35
C ILE A 38 -5.21 -5.73 20.15
N VAL A 39 -5.64 -6.44 19.10
CA VAL A 39 -6.19 -5.80 17.90
C VAL A 39 -7.50 -5.08 18.24
N GLU A 40 -8.45 -5.74 18.90
CA GLU A 40 -9.75 -5.13 19.25
C GLU A 40 -9.61 -3.86 20.09
N LYS A 41 -8.66 -3.82 21.02
CA LYS A 41 -8.36 -2.62 21.83
C LYS A 41 -7.84 -1.43 21.00
N GLN A 42 -7.24 -1.69 19.85
CA GLN A 42 -6.76 -0.61 18.97
C GLN A 42 -7.91 0.03 18.17
N PHE A 43 -8.96 -0.72 17.85
CA PHE A 43 -10.08 -0.25 17.05
C PHE A 43 -11.21 0.31 17.94
N HIS A 44 -10.92 1.42 18.65
CA HIS A 44 -11.90 2.05 19.58
C HIS A 44 -13.07 2.73 18.85
N ASP A 45 -12.91 3.14 17.59
CA ASP A 45 -13.98 3.62 16.69
C ASP A 45 -13.90 2.86 15.36
N PRO A 46 -14.36 1.59 15.32
CA PRO A 46 -14.18 0.72 14.17
C PRO A 46 -14.79 1.27 12.88
N GLU A 47 -15.81 2.12 12.97
CA GLU A 47 -16.48 2.67 11.78
C GLU A 47 -15.65 3.76 11.07
N LYS A 48 -14.74 4.39 11.79
CA LYS A 48 -13.89 5.45 11.23
C LYS A 48 -12.44 5.04 11.02
N MET A 49 -12.06 3.85 11.51
CA MET A 49 -10.67 3.40 11.48
C MET A 49 -10.43 2.44 10.32
N LEU A 50 -9.27 2.59 9.70
CA LEU A 50 -8.78 1.73 8.62
C LEU A 50 -7.86 0.64 9.19
N ILE A 51 -7.70 -0.45 8.45
CA ILE A 51 -6.79 -1.54 8.80
C ILE A 51 -5.44 -1.31 8.14
N GLY A 52 -4.40 -1.08 8.94
CA GLY A 52 -3.02 -1.07 8.50
C GLY A 52 -2.40 -2.47 8.59
N MET A 53 -1.63 -2.87 7.60
CA MET A 53 -0.87 -4.12 7.54
C MET A 53 0.62 -3.81 7.34
N PRO A 54 1.50 -4.13 8.30
CA PRO A 54 2.95 -4.03 8.10
C PRO A 54 3.41 -4.89 6.94
N THR A 55 4.35 -4.38 6.16
CA THR A 55 4.96 -5.08 5.03
C THR A 55 6.37 -5.58 5.36
N GLY A 56 7.04 -6.17 4.39
CA GLY A 56 8.37 -6.77 4.58
C GLY A 56 8.34 -7.96 5.53
N ASN A 57 9.35 -8.07 6.37
CA ASN A 57 9.51 -9.19 7.31
C ASN A 57 8.46 -9.17 8.44
N GLY A 58 7.65 -8.11 8.55
CA GLY A 58 6.55 -8.02 9.52
C GLY A 58 5.46 -9.07 9.26
N ASN A 59 5.10 -9.27 7.99
CA ASN A 59 4.12 -10.25 7.51
C ASN A 59 4.65 -11.16 6.40
N ASN A 60 5.93 -11.06 6.03
CA ASN A 60 6.52 -11.74 4.86
C ASN A 60 5.79 -11.37 3.54
N ILE A 61 5.39 -10.11 3.43
CA ILE A 61 4.68 -9.56 2.26
C ILE A 61 5.40 -8.30 1.78
N VAL A 62 5.68 -8.25 0.49
CA VAL A 62 6.08 -7.02 -0.22
C VAL A 62 4.92 -6.57 -1.08
N VAL A 63 4.68 -5.27 -1.13
CA VAL A 63 3.64 -4.69 -1.97
C VAL A 63 4.26 -3.73 -2.97
N ILE A 64 3.91 -3.91 -4.24
CA ILE A 64 4.10 -2.90 -5.29
C ILE A 64 2.86 -2.01 -5.24
N ASP A 65 3.06 -0.73 -4.95
CA ASP A 65 2.02 0.28 -4.77
C ASP A 65 2.09 1.23 -5.96
N ILE A 66 1.12 1.10 -6.87
CA ILE A 66 1.00 1.90 -8.10
C ILE A 66 0.07 3.06 -7.80
N ASP A 67 0.62 4.26 -7.81
CA ASP A 67 -0.12 5.50 -7.64
C ASP A 67 -0.54 6.09 -9.00
N VAL A 68 -1.76 6.62 -9.10
CA VAL A 68 -2.25 7.39 -10.26
C VAL A 68 -2.61 8.80 -9.85
N GLY A 69 -2.68 9.71 -10.83
CA GLY A 69 -3.02 11.11 -10.56
C GLY A 69 -2.01 11.84 -9.68
N LYS A 70 -0.75 11.42 -9.69
CA LYS A 70 0.35 12.06 -8.97
C LYS A 70 1.08 13.05 -9.87
N PRO A 71 1.71 14.10 -9.30
CA PRO A 71 2.60 14.95 -10.05
C PRO A 71 3.73 14.15 -10.71
N MET A 72 4.04 14.47 -11.97
CA MET A 72 5.21 13.94 -12.64
C MET A 72 6.49 14.46 -11.98
N GLU A 73 7.50 13.60 -11.89
CA GLU A 73 8.83 13.96 -11.39
C GLU A 73 9.88 13.66 -12.47
N ASN A 74 10.93 14.47 -12.52
CA ASN A 74 12.10 14.22 -13.38
C ASN A 74 13.04 13.19 -12.72
N ASP A 75 14.14 12.83 -13.40
CA ASP A 75 15.13 11.85 -12.92
C ASP A 75 15.79 12.23 -11.59
N HIS A 76 15.69 13.51 -11.20
CA HIS A 76 16.19 14.01 -9.92
C HIS A 76 15.13 13.99 -8.81
N GLY A 77 13.87 13.59 -9.13
CA GLY A 77 12.74 13.59 -8.21
C GLY A 77 12.13 14.98 -7.97
N GLU A 78 12.38 15.93 -8.86
CA GLU A 78 11.78 17.26 -8.82
C GLU A 78 10.47 17.24 -9.62
N LYS A 79 9.45 17.93 -9.13
CA LYS A 79 8.15 18.03 -9.81
C LYS A 79 8.28 18.80 -11.10
N ILE A 80 7.67 18.28 -12.17
CA ILE A 80 7.61 18.94 -13.46
C ILE A 80 6.45 19.95 -13.44
N LEU A 81 6.75 21.20 -13.83
CA LEU A 81 5.79 22.30 -13.88
C LEU A 81 5.45 22.67 -15.32
N ASP A 82 4.23 23.12 -15.55
CA ASP A 82 3.82 23.74 -16.82
C ASP A 82 4.36 25.18 -16.94
N SER A 83 4.09 25.83 -18.08
CA SER A 83 4.50 27.22 -18.33
C SER A 83 3.88 28.25 -17.39
N SER A 84 2.85 27.87 -16.63
CA SER A 84 2.17 28.71 -15.65
C SER A 84 2.63 28.42 -14.22
N GLY A 85 3.56 27.44 -14.03
CA GLY A 85 4.10 27.05 -12.73
C GLY A 85 3.24 26.02 -11.97
N ASN A 86 2.25 25.39 -12.60
CA ASN A 86 1.44 24.34 -11.97
C ASN A 86 2.11 22.97 -12.16
N GLU A 87 1.91 22.07 -11.19
CA GLU A 87 2.39 20.69 -11.28
C GLU A 87 1.67 19.95 -12.43
N ILE A 88 2.45 19.32 -13.31
CA ILE A 88 1.91 18.44 -14.34
C ILE A 88 1.56 17.10 -13.70
N ILE A 89 0.29 16.73 -13.79
CA ILE A 89 -0.21 15.46 -13.27
C ILE A 89 0.04 14.35 -14.29
N ASP A 90 0.52 13.21 -13.80
CA ASP A 90 0.74 12.02 -14.62
C ASP A 90 -0.60 11.53 -15.18
N PRO A 91 -0.79 11.50 -16.50
CA PRO A 91 -2.04 11.10 -17.12
C PRO A 91 -2.19 9.58 -17.23
N ARG A 92 -1.12 8.82 -16.94
CA ARG A 92 -1.12 7.35 -17.13
C ARG A 92 -2.12 6.67 -16.22
N THR A 93 -2.79 5.67 -16.78
CA THR A 93 -3.62 4.71 -16.05
C THR A 93 -2.77 3.65 -15.37
N VAL A 94 -3.36 2.91 -14.43
CA VAL A 94 -2.71 1.74 -13.80
C VAL A 94 -2.21 0.74 -14.83
N ASN A 95 -2.99 0.47 -15.90
CA ASN A 95 -2.61 -0.52 -16.90
C ASN A 95 -1.39 -0.06 -17.72
N GLU A 96 -1.32 1.21 -18.10
CA GLU A 96 -0.17 1.76 -18.80
C GLU A 96 1.09 1.69 -17.92
N ILE A 97 0.99 2.02 -16.63
CA ILE A 97 2.10 1.89 -15.68
C ILE A 97 2.52 0.43 -15.48
N LEU A 98 1.53 -0.50 -15.43
CA LEU A 98 1.80 -1.94 -15.35
C LEU A 98 2.51 -2.46 -16.60
N ASP A 99 2.16 -1.97 -17.77
CA ASP A 99 2.81 -2.38 -19.03
C ASP A 99 4.26 -1.89 -19.07
N GLU A 100 4.54 -0.66 -18.63
CA GLU A 100 5.92 -0.19 -18.46
C GLU A 100 6.70 -1.01 -17.42
N LEU A 101 6.06 -1.39 -16.30
CA LEU A 101 6.69 -2.24 -15.28
C LEU A 101 7.04 -3.63 -15.83
N LYS A 102 6.19 -4.21 -16.71
CA LYS A 102 6.44 -5.49 -17.36
C LYS A 102 7.65 -5.49 -18.29
N GLU A 103 8.04 -4.32 -18.80
CA GLU A 103 9.26 -4.19 -19.60
C GLU A 103 10.53 -4.47 -18.77
N LEU A 104 10.47 -4.25 -17.44
CA LEU A 104 11.55 -4.60 -16.51
C LEU A 104 11.59 -6.09 -16.18
N GLY A 105 10.52 -6.82 -16.43
CA GLY A 105 10.41 -8.26 -16.21
C GLY A 105 8.96 -8.74 -16.00
N PRO A 106 8.71 -10.05 -16.11
CA PRO A 106 7.37 -10.59 -15.95
C PRO A 106 6.86 -10.39 -14.52
N ILE A 107 5.62 -9.91 -14.39
CA ILE A 107 4.92 -9.79 -13.10
C ILE A 107 4.13 -11.09 -12.88
N PRO A 108 4.45 -11.87 -11.84
CA PRO A 108 3.67 -13.05 -11.49
C PRO A 108 2.21 -12.70 -11.17
N ASN A 109 1.28 -13.61 -11.49
CA ASN A 109 -0.10 -13.44 -11.04
C ASN A 109 -0.17 -13.39 -9.51
N THR A 110 -0.88 -12.41 -8.96
CA THR A 110 -0.91 -12.15 -7.51
C THR A 110 -2.22 -11.48 -7.11
N CYS A 111 -2.52 -11.50 -5.81
CA CYS A 111 -3.62 -10.74 -5.24
C CYS A 111 -3.41 -9.25 -5.50
N GLN A 112 -4.43 -8.59 -6.02
CA GLN A 112 -4.45 -7.17 -6.31
C GLN A 112 -5.56 -6.48 -5.52
N VAL A 113 -5.32 -5.24 -5.14
CA VAL A 113 -6.31 -4.40 -4.44
C VAL A 113 -6.33 -3.03 -5.10
N GLU A 114 -7.50 -2.61 -5.55
CA GLU A 114 -7.73 -1.25 -6.01
C GLU A 114 -7.78 -0.31 -4.81
N THR A 115 -7.12 0.84 -4.91
CA THR A 115 -7.11 1.86 -3.87
C THR A 115 -8.18 2.92 -4.14
N PRO A 116 -8.64 3.69 -3.11
CA PRO A 116 -9.66 4.73 -3.29
C PRO A 116 -9.29 5.84 -4.30
N SER A 117 -8.00 6.00 -4.59
CA SER A 117 -7.51 6.95 -5.60
C SER A 117 -7.44 6.36 -7.01
N GLY A 118 -7.92 5.13 -7.22
CA GLY A 118 -7.83 4.43 -8.50
C GLY A 118 -6.49 3.77 -8.78
N GLY A 119 -5.54 3.84 -7.84
CA GLY A 119 -4.26 3.12 -7.90
C GLY A 119 -4.43 1.64 -7.59
N ARG A 120 -3.30 0.91 -7.50
CA ARG A 120 -3.32 -0.54 -7.28
C ARG A 120 -2.18 -1.03 -6.41
N HIS A 121 -2.49 -1.89 -5.44
CA HIS A 121 -1.53 -2.68 -4.69
C HIS A 121 -1.41 -4.08 -5.27
N LEU A 122 -0.20 -4.55 -5.55
CA LEU A 122 0.11 -5.95 -5.91
C LEU A 122 0.85 -6.61 -4.75
N TYR A 123 0.33 -7.71 -4.22
CA TYR A 123 0.83 -8.35 -3.00
C TYR A 123 1.66 -9.59 -3.31
N PHE A 124 2.90 -9.63 -2.87
CA PHE A 124 3.81 -10.76 -3.08
C PHE A 124 4.24 -11.35 -1.74
N LYS A 125 4.03 -12.66 -1.55
CA LYS A 125 4.61 -13.38 -0.43
C LYS A 125 6.11 -13.57 -0.64
N VAL A 126 6.88 -13.22 0.38
CA VAL A 126 8.34 -13.41 0.39
C VAL A 126 8.73 -14.03 1.73
N PRO A 127 9.52 -15.12 1.75
CA PRO A 127 9.92 -15.76 3.02
C PRO A 127 10.80 -14.84 3.87
N PHE A 128 11.58 -13.99 3.24
CA PHE A 128 12.43 -12.98 3.84
C PHE A 128 12.85 -11.95 2.79
N THR A 129 12.95 -10.68 3.18
CA THR A 129 13.47 -9.64 2.29
C THR A 129 14.44 -8.69 2.99
N LYS A 130 15.47 -8.26 2.26
CA LYS A 130 16.36 -7.15 2.65
C LYS A 130 15.92 -5.81 2.06
N ILE A 131 14.87 -5.82 1.21
CA ILE A 131 14.35 -4.61 0.56
C ILE A 131 13.68 -3.74 1.64
N ASN A 132 14.00 -2.47 1.63
CA ASN A 132 13.30 -1.45 2.42
C ASN A 132 12.24 -0.78 1.57
N SER A 133 11.21 -0.23 2.23
CA SER A 133 10.21 0.59 1.57
C SER A 133 10.86 1.83 0.93
N GLY A 134 10.37 2.22 -0.25
CA GLY A 134 10.88 3.37 -0.99
C GLY A 134 9.88 3.86 -2.00
N ARG A 135 9.89 5.19 -2.22
CA ARG A 135 9.07 5.86 -3.24
C ARG A 135 9.78 5.81 -4.59
N ARG A 136 8.98 5.69 -5.68
CA ARG A 136 9.47 5.66 -7.07
C ARG A 136 10.69 4.75 -7.18
N TYR A 137 10.49 3.52 -6.76
CA TYR A 137 11.57 2.60 -6.41
C TYR A 137 12.37 2.14 -7.63
N PHE A 138 11.69 1.87 -8.76
CA PHE A 138 12.33 1.36 -9.97
C PHE A 138 12.93 2.47 -10.80
N ASP A 139 12.17 3.55 -10.96
CA ASP A 139 12.51 4.71 -11.75
C ASP A 139 11.78 5.95 -11.18
N LYS A 140 12.41 7.13 -11.23
CA LYS A 140 11.83 8.36 -10.70
C LYS A 140 10.62 8.85 -11.50
N THR A 141 10.53 8.47 -12.75
CA THR A 141 9.42 8.80 -13.63
C THR A 141 8.21 7.86 -13.44
N LEU A 142 8.42 6.66 -12.86
CA LEU A 142 7.35 5.70 -12.57
C LEU A 142 6.75 5.96 -11.18
N PRO A 143 5.43 6.21 -11.09
CA PRO A 143 4.76 6.44 -9.82
C PRO A 143 4.49 5.10 -9.08
N ILE A 144 5.56 4.34 -8.83
CA ILE A 144 5.53 3.03 -8.20
C ILE A 144 6.36 3.05 -6.92
N ASP A 145 5.69 2.85 -5.80
CA ASP A 145 6.34 2.70 -4.50
C ASP A 145 6.51 1.21 -4.17
N ILE A 146 7.57 0.86 -3.48
CA ILE A 146 7.72 -0.45 -2.83
C ILE A 146 7.41 -0.30 -1.36
N ARG A 147 6.47 -1.11 -0.86
CA ARG A 147 6.17 -1.26 0.55
C ARG A 147 6.75 -2.59 1.02
N ALA A 148 7.84 -2.51 1.75
CA ALA A 148 8.61 -3.65 2.25
C ALA A 148 9.01 -3.41 3.72
N ASN A 149 10.27 -3.67 4.12
CA ASN A 149 10.69 -3.37 5.49
C ASN A 149 10.53 -1.88 5.82
N GLY A 150 10.01 -1.58 7.00
CA GLY A 150 9.78 -0.22 7.47
C GLY A 150 8.53 0.46 6.88
N GLY A 151 7.68 -0.30 6.18
CA GLY A 151 6.44 0.19 5.58
C GLY A 151 5.19 -0.54 6.06
N TYR A 152 4.06 -0.01 5.62
CA TYR A 152 2.74 -0.63 5.76
C TYR A 152 1.83 -0.17 4.62
N VAL A 153 0.74 -0.87 4.43
CA VAL A 153 -0.35 -0.51 3.52
C VAL A 153 -1.68 -0.56 4.25
N ILE A 154 -2.67 0.18 3.75
CA ILE A 154 -4.06 -0.02 4.14
C ILE A 154 -4.60 -1.20 3.34
N VAL A 155 -5.34 -2.07 4.02
CA VAL A 155 -5.92 -3.27 3.41
C VAL A 155 -7.45 -3.23 3.46
N PRO A 156 -8.13 -3.98 2.57
CA PRO A 156 -9.60 -4.03 2.52
C PRO A 156 -10.22 -4.42 3.86
N ASP A 157 -11.23 -3.68 4.29
CA ASP A 157 -11.98 -3.88 5.53
C ASP A 157 -13.48 -4.11 5.30
N GLY A 158 -13.90 -4.18 4.04
CA GLY A 158 -15.27 -4.39 3.62
C GLY A 158 -16.18 -3.15 3.71
N LYS A 159 -15.63 -2.00 4.10
CA LYS A 159 -16.36 -0.71 4.22
C LYS A 159 -15.59 0.48 3.64
N SER A 160 -14.27 0.41 3.58
CA SER A 160 -13.44 1.37 2.84
C SER A 160 -13.44 1.03 1.35
N ASP A 161 -13.11 2.02 0.52
CA ASP A 161 -13.02 1.87 -0.94
C ASP A 161 -11.74 1.12 -1.40
N TYR A 162 -11.15 0.29 -0.51
CA TYR A 162 -10.10 -0.66 -0.86
C TYR A 162 -10.74 -1.97 -1.27
N ILE A 163 -10.70 -2.29 -2.56
CA ILE A 163 -11.44 -3.41 -3.15
C ILE A 163 -10.47 -4.45 -3.71
N VAL A 164 -10.69 -5.74 -3.38
CA VAL A 164 -9.95 -6.83 -4.02
C VAL A 164 -10.31 -6.83 -5.50
N TYR A 165 -9.28 -6.74 -6.33
CA TYR A 165 -9.43 -6.75 -7.78
C TYR A 165 -9.37 -8.21 -8.25
N ASP A 166 -10.49 -8.71 -8.75
CA ASP A 166 -10.59 -10.01 -9.39
C ASP A 166 -10.51 -9.81 -10.92
N ASP A 167 -9.44 -10.35 -11.55
CA ASP A 167 -9.29 -10.39 -13.01
C ASP A 167 -10.14 -11.51 -13.62
#